data_9898127cb7cb08b3713d01ecfa8fdd24
#
_entry.id   9898127cb7cb08b3713d01ecfa8fdd24
#
_cell.length_a   1.000
_cell.length_b   1.000
_cell.length_c   1.000
_cell.angle_alpha   90.00
_cell.angle_beta   90.00
_cell.angle_gamma   90.00
#
_symmetry.space_group_name_H-M   'P 1'
#
loop_
_entity.id
_entity.type
_entity.pdbx_description
1 polymer ?
#
loop_
_entity_poly.entity_id
_entity_poly.type
_entity_poly.pdbx_seq_one_letter_code
_entity_poly.pdbx_strand_id
1 'polypeptide(L)'
;MYFIFDLETVPDVALIRSMLDQEPLTADEWGNEETIPTLEDLTDQDCIDIAAKRVGRGASGFLPPMFHKIVSWVGLWVEAKGQPKQKEAWSGEDEKEGLIKLFQELLTYKDFNLIHHNGRGFDLPVMEYRALKFNLQMPPRLSHREIKYRFSANNVDLVDEFSNYGASAWPKLKHLGMLINIPFKQVSEGNVVYEQYVRGDFKEIENYCYEDVVATYIIWLHLEYTRSNIKENEFENLKSRALNKLREIQNLNK
;
A
#
# COMPACT_ATOMS: atom_id res chain seq x y z
N MET A 1 -10.45 14.50 11.70
CA MET A 1 -10.30 14.21 10.28
C MET A 1 -9.64 12.85 10.13
N TYR A 2 -10.01 12.05 9.13
CA TYR A 2 -9.34 10.80 8.80
C TYR A 2 -8.69 10.91 7.43
N PHE A 3 -7.55 10.25 7.24
CA PHE A 3 -6.91 10.06 5.96
C PHE A 3 -6.88 8.57 5.65
N ILE A 4 -7.71 8.14 4.71
CA ILE A 4 -7.75 6.77 4.21
C ILE A 4 -6.82 6.70 3.02
N PHE A 5 -5.84 5.83 3.03
CA PHE A 5 -4.83 5.80 1.97
C PHE A 5 -4.33 4.39 1.67
N ASP A 6 -3.75 4.27 0.51
CA ASP A 6 -3.05 3.09 0.02
C ASP A 6 -1.87 3.50 -0.86
N LEU A 7 -0.86 2.66 -0.97
CA LEU A 7 0.31 2.81 -1.82
C LEU A 7 0.42 1.65 -2.79
N GLU A 8 0.72 1.96 -4.06
CA GLU A 8 1.21 0.96 -4.99
C GLU A 8 2.72 1.05 -5.11
N THR A 9 3.35 -0.11 -5.04
CA THR A 9 4.80 -0.21 -5.03
C THR A 9 5.29 -1.28 -5.97
N VAL A 10 6.52 -1.12 -6.44
CA VAL A 10 7.25 -2.13 -7.19
C VAL A 10 8.61 -2.40 -6.55
N PRO A 11 9.25 -3.56 -6.79
CA PRO A 11 10.61 -3.79 -6.35
C PRO A 11 11.57 -2.68 -6.82
N ASP A 12 12.40 -2.18 -5.93
CA ASP A 12 13.48 -1.23 -6.28
C ASP A 12 14.68 -2.00 -6.83
N VAL A 13 14.57 -2.42 -8.08
CA VAL A 13 15.61 -3.22 -8.75
C VAL A 13 16.96 -2.52 -8.73
N ALA A 14 17.00 -1.19 -8.85
CA ALA A 14 18.25 -0.43 -8.79
C ALA A 14 18.92 -0.57 -7.40
N LEU A 15 18.16 -0.52 -6.32
CA LEU A 15 18.66 -0.78 -4.97
C LEU A 15 19.15 -2.22 -4.83
N ILE A 16 18.37 -3.19 -5.31
CA ILE A 16 18.71 -4.61 -5.24
C ILE A 16 20.02 -4.88 -6.00
N ARG A 17 20.17 -4.37 -7.22
CA ARG A 17 21.41 -4.50 -8.01
C ARG A 17 22.61 -3.88 -7.28
N SER A 18 22.44 -2.70 -6.67
CA SER A 18 23.52 -2.06 -5.90
C SER A 18 23.93 -2.89 -4.66
N MET A 19 22.99 -3.60 -4.04
CA MET A 19 23.31 -4.51 -2.94
C MET A 19 24.04 -5.76 -3.44
N LEU A 20 23.63 -6.33 -4.57
CA LEU A 20 24.27 -7.49 -5.18
C LEU A 20 25.69 -7.16 -5.68
N ASP A 21 25.95 -5.93 -6.10
CA ASP A 21 27.28 -5.45 -6.45
C ASP A 21 28.24 -5.39 -5.23
N GLN A 22 27.72 -4.95 -4.09
CA GLN A 22 28.47 -4.90 -2.82
C GLN A 22 28.62 -6.26 -2.13
N GLU A 23 27.63 -7.13 -2.30
CA GLU A 23 27.56 -8.47 -1.75
C GLU A 23 27.33 -9.48 -2.89
N PRO A 24 28.36 -9.84 -3.67
CA PRO A 24 28.23 -10.74 -4.81
C PRO A 24 27.62 -12.09 -4.44
N LEU A 25 27.04 -12.75 -5.43
CA LEU A 25 26.47 -14.09 -5.27
C LEU A 25 27.55 -15.09 -4.87
N THR A 26 27.15 -15.99 -3.96
CA THR A 26 27.97 -17.16 -3.60
C THR A 26 27.49 -18.40 -4.36
N ALA A 27 28.36 -19.41 -4.46
CA ALA A 27 28.03 -20.70 -5.04
C ALA A 27 26.80 -21.35 -4.39
N ASP A 28 26.70 -21.27 -3.06
CA ASP A 28 25.59 -21.83 -2.29
C ASP A 28 24.25 -21.15 -2.64
N GLU A 29 24.25 -19.85 -2.92
CA GLU A 29 23.03 -19.10 -3.29
C GLU A 29 22.59 -19.42 -4.73
N TRP A 30 23.56 -19.64 -5.64
CA TRP A 30 23.26 -19.95 -7.05
C TRP A 30 23.04 -21.44 -7.29
N GLY A 31 23.61 -22.30 -6.44
CA GLY A 31 23.48 -23.76 -6.50
C GLY A 31 24.46 -24.44 -7.50
N ASN A 32 25.41 -23.70 -8.08
CA ASN A 32 26.45 -24.24 -8.93
C ASN A 32 27.73 -23.38 -8.87
N GLU A 33 28.84 -23.98 -8.42
CA GLU A 33 30.13 -23.29 -8.30
C GLU A 33 30.79 -22.91 -9.65
N GLU A 34 30.51 -23.68 -10.70
CA GLU A 34 31.19 -23.51 -12.00
C GLU A 34 30.60 -22.38 -12.86
N THR A 35 29.39 -21.89 -12.52
CA THR A 35 28.63 -20.96 -13.37
C THR A 35 27.94 -19.84 -12.62
N ILE A 36 28.56 -19.27 -11.59
CA ILE A 36 27.98 -18.09 -10.91
C ILE A 36 27.92 -16.93 -11.91
N PRO A 37 26.71 -16.40 -12.23
CA PRO A 37 26.59 -15.29 -13.18
C PRO A 37 27.17 -14.01 -12.60
N THR A 38 27.65 -13.15 -13.48
CA THR A 38 27.95 -11.78 -13.08
C THR A 38 26.65 -10.97 -12.92
N LEU A 39 26.72 -9.82 -12.26
CA LEU A 39 25.55 -8.96 -12.11
C LEU A 39 24.94 -8.50 -13.45
N GLU A 40 25.78 -8.42 -14.49
CA GLU A 40 25.35 -8.04 -15.85
C GLU A 40 24.56 -9.14 -16.56
N ASP A 41 24.79 -10.39 -16.19
CA ASP A 41 24.07 -11.55 -16.74
C ASP A 41 22.68 -11.75 -16.12
N LEU A 42 22.41 -11.09 -14.95
CA LEU A 42 21.16 -11.25 -14.23
C LEU A 42 20.06 -10.37 -14.82
N THR A 43 18.88 -10.96 -15.03
CA THR A 43 17.66 -10.21 -15.30
C THR A 43 17.15 -9.51 -14.02
N ASP A 44 16.23 -8.56 -14.16
CA ASP A 44 15.62 -7.91 -13.03
C ASP A 44 14.86 -8.92 -12.14
N GLN A 45 14.23 -9.92 -12.76
CA GLN A 45 13.53 -10.98 -12.03
C GLN A 45 14.52 -11.84 -11.23
N ASP A 46 15.66 -12.19 -11.80
CA ASP A 46 16.71 -12.93 -11.07
C ASP A 46 17.17 -12.16 -9.84
N CYS A 47 17.40 -10.85 -9.99
CA CYS A 47 17.78 -9.99 -8.87
C CYS A 47 16.72 -9.97 -7.77
N ILE A 48 15.43 -9.86 -8.12
CA ILE A 48 14.30 -9.90 -7.19
C ILE A 48 14.25 -11.25 -6.47
N ASP A 49 14.38 -12.35 -7.17
CA ASP A 49 14.31 -13.71 -6.62
C ASP A 49 15.48 -13.99 -5.67
N ILE A 50 16.67 -13.52 -6.01
CA ILE A 50 17.86 -13.61 -5.15
C ILE A 50 17.64 -12.80 -3.87
N ALA A 51 17.19 -11.55 -3.99
CA ALA A 51 16.90 -10.72 -2.83
C ALA A 51 15.84 -11.38 -1.93
N ALA A 52 14.78 -11.96 -2.49
CA ALA A 52 13.75 -12.67 -1.74
C ALA A 52 14.30 -13.90 -0.99
N LYS A 53 15.21 -14.67 -1.63
CA LYS A 53 15.90 -15.79 -0.98
C LYS A 53 16.75 -15.33 0.20
N ARG A 54 17.56 -14.26 0.02
CA ARG A 54 18.45 -13.71 1.07
C ARG A 54 17.69 -13.27 2.32
N VAL A 55 16.49 -12.72 2.15
CA VAL A 55 15.65 -12.30 3.28
C VAL A 55 14.73 -13.43 3.80
N GLY A 56 14.93 -14.67 3.36
CA GLY A 56 14.18 -15.84 3.85
C GLY A 56 12.72 -15.91 3.37
N ARG A 57 12.38 -15.25 2.25
CA ARG A 57 11.01 -15.25 1.69
C ARG A 57 10.79 -16.31 0.61
N GLY A 58 11.83 -16.98 0.14
CA GLY A 58 11.79 -17.87 -1.02
C GLY A 58 11.60 -17.13 -2.35
N ALA A 59 11.76 -17.83 -3.48
CA ALA A 59 11.78 -17.22 -4.82
C ALA A 59 10.45 -16.55 -5.26
N SER A 60 9.33 -16.83 -4.58
CA SER A 60 8.02 -16.20 -4.86
C SER A 60 7.54 -15.31 -3.73
N GLY A 61 8.41 -15.03 -2.74
CA GLY A 61 8.06 -14.27 -1.56
C GLY A 61 7.98 -12.77 -1.83
N PHE A 62 6.96 -12.11 -1.24
CA PHE A 62 6.85 -10.68 -1.26
C PHE A 62 8.00 -10.02 -0.48
N LEU A 63 8.74 -9.12 -1.11
CA LEU A 63 9.91 -8.47 -0.51
C LEU A 63 9.54 -7.61 0.71
N PRO A 64 10.45 -7.46 1.69
CA PRO A 64 10.28 -6.50 2.79
C PRO A 64 10.16 -5.06 2.29
N PRO A 65 9.51 -4.16 3.07
CA PRO A 65 9.24 -2.78 2.68
C PRO A 65 10.45 -1.98 2.17
N MET A 66 11.66 -2.26 2.67
CA MET A 66 12.87 -1.54 2.26
C MET A 66 13.27 -1.74 0.79
N PHE A 67 12.82 -2.83 0.18
CA PHE A 67 13.11 -3.17 -1.22
C PHE A 67 12.06 -2.65 -2.20
N HIS A 68 11.08 -1.92 -1.73
CA HIS A 68 10.02 -1.36 -2.55
C HIS A 68 10.23 0.13 -2.81
N LYS A 69 9.84 0.57 -4.02
CA LYS A 69 9.68 1.98 -4.37
C LYS A 69 8.22 2.29 -4.64
N ILE A 70 7.77 3.50 -4.29
CA ILE A 70 6.41 3.97 -4.49
C ILE A 70 6.24 4.39 -5.95
N VAL A 71 5.20 3.89 -6.62
CA VAL A 71 4.83 4.25 -8.01
C VAL A 71 3.47 4.91 -8.11
N SER A 72 2.64 4.76 -7.08
CA SER A 72 1.38 5.49 -6.92
C SER A 72 0.99 5.59 -5.45
N TRP A 73 0.22 6.61 -5.13
CA TRP A 73 -0.53 6.69 -3.89
C TRP A 73 -1.87 7.37 -4.12
N VAL A 74 -2.85 6.96 -3.37
CA VAL A 74 -4.17 7.60 -3.30
C VAL A 74 -4.53 7.84 -1.85
N GLY A 75 -5.03 9.04 -1.56
CA GLY A 75 -5.53 9.44 -0.25
C GLY A 75 -6.93 10.01 -0.35
N LEU A 76 -7.78 9.66 0.60
CA LEU A 76 -9.13 10.16 0.74
C LEU A 76 -9.29 10.79 2.13
N TRP A 77 -9.51 12.11 2.16
CA TRP A 77 -9.89 12.81 3.38
C TRP A 77 -11.35 12.57 3.72
N VAL A 78 -11.60 12.21 4.97
CA VAL A 78 -12.93 11.86 5.47
C VAL A 78 -13.17 12.57 6.80
N GLU A 79 -14.33 13.18 6.97
CA GLU A 79 -14.75 13.80 8.23
C GLU A 79 -15.08 12.74 9.30
N ALA A 80 -15.17 13.17 10.56
CA ALA A 80 -15.41 12.26 11.70
C ALA A 80 -16.68 11.41 11.57
N LYS A 81 -17.69 11.90 10.83
CA LYS A 81 -18.93 11.17 10.55
C LYS A 81 -18.92 10.36 9.27
N GLY A 82 -17.76 10.15 8.69
CA GLY A 82 -17.62 9.34 7.49
C GLY A 82 -17.83 10.08 6.17
N GLN A 83 -18.13 11.39 6.15
CA GLN A 83 -18.32 12.13 4.89
C GLN A 83 -17.00 12.30 4.14
N PRO A 84 -16.87 11.80 2.88
CA PRO A 84 -15.72 12.07 2.03
C PRO A 84 -15.64 13.56 1.71
N LYS A 85 -14.44 14.14 1.81
CA LYS A 85 -14.19 15.56 1.55
C LYS A 85 -13.39 15.76 0.27
N GLN A 86 -12.25 15.12 0.16
CA GLN A 86 -11.28 15.36 -0.91
C GLN A 86 -10.49 14.08 -1.19
N LYS A 87 -10.31 13.79 -2.48
CA LYS A 87 -9.41 12.73 -2.95
C LYS A 87 -8.19 13.39 -3.55
N GLU A 88 -7.02 12.95 -3.13
CA GLU A 88 -5.73 13.30 -3.71
C GLU A 88 -5.01 12.05 -4.19
N ALA A 89 -4.18 12.19 -5.23
CA ALA A 89 -3.45 11.08 -5.79
C ALA A 89 -2.22 11.53 -6.55
N TRP A 90 -1.28 10.62 -6.68
CA TRP A 90 -0.14 10.73 -7.58
C TRP A 90 0.21 9.34 -8.12
N SER A 91 0.68 9.30 -9.36
CA SER A 91 1.31 8.13 -9.97
C SER A 91 2.36 8.58 -10.97
N GLY A 92 3.48 7.86 -11.07
CA GLY A 92 4.55 8.25 -11.98
C GLY A 92 5.89 7.60 -11.69
N GLU A 93 6.91 8.00 -12.45
CA GLU A 93 8.28 7.49 -12.34
C GLU A 93 9.11 8.22 -11.27
N ASP A 94 8.87 9.52 -11.07
CA ASP A 94 9.61 10.31 -10.09
C ASP A 94 9.06 10.09 -8.68
N GLU A 95 9.49 9.00 -8.08
CA GLU A 95 9.10 8.62 -6.73
C GLU A 95 9.34 9.73 -5.70
N LYS A 96 10.46 10.47 -5.83
CA LYS A 96 10.79 11.55 -4.90
C LYS A 96 9.74 12.66 -4.95
N GLU A 97 9.31 13.04 -6.16
CA GLU A 97 8.22 13.99 -6.37
C GLU A 97 6.92 13.48 -5.74
N GLY A 98 6.58 12.21 -6.01
CA GLY A 98 5.38 11.56 -5.46
C GLY A 98 5.35 11.57 -3.95
N LEU A 99 6.48 11.24 -3.30
CA LEU A 99 6.59 11.23 -1.85
C LEU A 99 6.52 12.65 -1.25
N ILE A 100 7.12 13.64 -1.90
CA ILE A 100 7.00 15.06 -1.50
C ILE A 100 5.53 15.50 -1.56
N LYS A 101 4.81 15.19 -2.63
CA LYS A 101 3.38 15.51 -2.76
C LYS A 101 2.55 14.84 -1.66
N LEU A 102 2.79 13.56 -1.36
CA LEU A 102 2.11 12.87 -0.26
C LEU A 102 2.38 13.55 1.09
N PHE A 103 3.63 13.92 1.36
CA PHE A 103 3.99 14.59 2.61
C PHE A 103 3.38 15.98 2.71
N GLN A 104 3.32 16.73 1.61
CA GLN A 104 2.63 18.03 1.54
C GLN A 104 1.13 17.87 1.80
N GLU A 105 0.51 16.85 1.21
CA GLU A 105 -0.91 16.55 1.44
C GLU A 105 -1.20 16.23 2.91
N LEU A 106 -0.36 15.43 3.56
CA LEU A 106 -0.47 15.10 4.98
C LEU A 106 -0.23 16.29 5.93
N LEU A 107 0.31 17.40 5.42
CA LEU A 107 0.44 18.65 6.19
C LEU A 107 -0.81 19.54 6.07
N THR A 108 -1.78 19.21 5.23
CA THR A 108 -3.03 19.97 5.04
C THR A 108 -3.83 20.08 6.35
N TYR A 109 -3.83 19.00 7.14
CA TYR A 109 -4.49 18.99 8.44
C TYR A 109 -3.48 18.69 9.55
N LYS A 110 -3.47 19.54 10.59
CA LYS A 110 -2.56 19.37 11.72
C LYS A 110 -2.81 18.08 12.50
N ASP A 111 -4.10 17.77 12.71
CA ASP A 111 -4.53 16.59 13.46
C ASP A 111 -5.45 15.73 12.60
N PHE A 112 -5.01 14.52 12.34
CA PHE A 112 -5.77 13.52 11.60
C PHE A 112 -5.43 12.11 12.11
N ASN A 113 -6.33 11.19 11.84
CA ASN A 113 -6.13 9.76 12.06
C ASN A 113 -5.93 9.08 10.72
N LEU A 114 -5.13 8.02 10.71
CA LEU A 114 -4.92 7.18 9.54
C LEU A 114 -5.91 6.02 9.53
N ILE A 115 -6.36 5.64 8.35
CA ILE A 115 -7.10 4.41 8.09
C ILE A 115 -6.47 3.74 6.87
N HIS A 116 -6.17 2.47 6.97
CA HIS A 116 -5.56 1.68 5.91
C HIS A 116 -5.78 0.18 6.14
N HIS A 117 -5.41 -0.64 5.17
CA HIS A 117 -5.39 -2.09 5.29
C HIS A 117 -3.95 -2.60 5.22
N ASN A 118 -3.41 -3.10 6.33
CA ASN A 118 -2.02 -3.54 6.50
C ASN A 118 -0.95 -2.44 6.34
N GLY A 119 -1.33 -1.18 6.35
CA GLY A 119 -0.38 -0.09 6.16
C GLY A 119 0.66 0.03 7.28
N ARG A 120 0.33 -0.44 8.50
CA ARG A 120 1.31 -0.56 9.59
C ARG A 120 2.42 -1.53 9.26
N GLY A 121 2.07 -2.64 8.59
CA GLY A 121 3.03 -3.69 8.21
C GLY A 121 3.79 -3.39 6.94
N PHE A 122 3.30 -2.48 6.10
CA PHE A 122 3.87 -2.25 4.78
C PHE A 122 3.99 -0.76 4.39
N ASP A 123 2.90 -0.04 4.18
CA ASP A 123 2.91 1.31 3.60
C ASP A 123 3.70 2.32 4.45
N LEU A 124 3.45 2.36 5.76
CA LEU A 124 4.16 3.27 6.66
C LEU A 124 5.66 2.97 6.72
N PRO A 125 6.13 1.71 6.87
CA PRO A 125 7.52 1.35 6.70
C PRO A 125 8.11 1.75 5.34
N VAL A 126 7.41 1.52 4.22
CA VAL A 126 7.88 1.95 2.90
C VAL A 126 8.11 3.45 2.90
N MET A 127 7.14 4.27 3.32
CA MET A 127 7.32 5.72 3.40
C MET A 127 8.54 6.12 4.24
N GLU A 128 8.81 5.46 5.37
CA GLU A 128 9.99 5.72 6.21
C GLU A 128 11.30 5.40 5.47
N TYR A 129 11.40 4.24 4.82
CA TYR A 129 12.60 3.88 4.05
C TYR A 129 12.83 4.81 2.86
N ARG A 130 11.75 5.22 2.17
CA ARG A 130 11.87 6.14 1.04
C ARG A 130 12.21 7.56 1.49
N ALA A 131 11.66 8.03 2.62
CA ALA A 131 12.05 9.30 3.23
C ALA A 131 13.55 9.29 3.60
N LEU A 132 14.04 8.19 4.19
CA LEU A 132 15.46 8.01 4.50
C LEU A 132 16.32 8.05 3.23
N LYS A 133 15.94 7.30 2.18
CA LYS A 133 16.66 7.26 0.89
C LYS A 133 16.82 8.66 0.27
N PHE A 134 15.77 9.48 0.34
CA PHE A 134 15.74 10.80 -0.31
C PHE A 134 16.11 11.95 0.62
N ASN A 135 16.48 11.67 1.88
CA ASN A 135 16.74 12.68 2.92
C ASN A 135 15.57 13.67 3.09
N LEU A 136 14.33 13.16 3.10
CA LEU A 136 13.13 13.94 3.29
C LEU A 136 12.69 13.94 4.75
N GLN A 137 12.20 15.08 5.22
CA GLN A 137 11.54 15.16 6.51
C GLN A 137 10.10 14.67 6.41
N MET A 138 9.77 13.65 7.18
CA MET A 138 8.40 13.15 7.28
C MET A 138 7.50 14.16 8.01
N PRO A 139 6.21 14.24 7.66
CA PRO A 139 5.23 15.01 8.45
C PRO A 139 5.30 14.62 9.92
N PRO A 140 5.34 15.61 10.85
CA PRO A 140 5.50 15.35 12.29
C PRO A 140 4.45 14.36 12.83
N ARG A 141 3.22 14.40 12.26
CA ARG A 141 2.14 13.48 12.65
C ARG A 141 2.51 12.01 12.42
N LEU A 142 3.15 11.67 11.30
CA LEU A 142 3.57 10.30 10.99
C LEU A 142 4.68 9.79 11.93
N SER A 143 5.55 10.70 12.38
CA SER A 143 6.63 10.38 13.33
C SER A 143 6.14 10.28 14.77
N HIS A 144 4.91 10.70 15.04
CA HIS A 144 4.38 10.72 16.39
C HIS A 144 4.19 9.32 16.96
N ARG A 145 4.55 9.14 18.24
CA ARG A 145 4.46 7.84 18.93
C ARG A 145 3.07 7.22 18.83
N GLU A 146 2.01 8.01 18.82
CA GLU A 146 0.63 7.53 18.71
C GLU A 146 0.35 6.85 17.38
N ILE A 147 0.96 7.29 16.28
CA ILE A 147 0.82 6.61 14.97
C ILE A 147 1.55 5.25 14.98
N LYS A 148 2.70 5.18 15.65
CA LYS A 148 3.49 3.95 15.75
C LYS A 148 2.96 2.96 16.79
N TYR A 149 2.16 3.43 17.74
CA TYR A 149 1.59 2.57 18.77
C TYR A 149 0.45 1.72 18.20
N ARG A 150 0.59 0.40 18.29
CA ARG A 150 -0.32 -0.57 17.63
C ARG A 150 -1.79 -0.43 18.04
N PHE A 151 -2.04 -0.07 19.29
CA PHE A 151 -3.40 0.06 19.84
C PHE A 151 -3.91 1.51 19.83
N SER A 152 -3.31 2.37 19.03
CA SER A 152 -3.72 3.78 18.96
C SER A 152 -4.95 3.95 18.09
N ALA A 153 -5.94 4.69 18.60
CA ALA A 153 -7.09 5.13 17.82
C ALA A 153 -6.72 6.11 16.66
N ASN A 154 -5.48 6.63 16.67
CA ASN A 154 -5.01 7.56 15.64
C ASN A 154 -4.45 6.86 14.40
N ASN A 155 -4.34 5.54 14.43
CA ASN A 155 -3.83 4.73 13.33
C ASN A 155 -4.62 3.42 13.26
N VAL A 156 -5.73 3.44 12.53
CA VAL A 156 -6.67 2.34 12.37
C VAL A 156 -6.19 1.45 11.22
N ASP A 157 -5.55 0.34 11.55
CA ASP A 157 -5.23 -0.71 10.59
C ASP A 157 -6.35 -1.75 10.57
N LEU A 158 -7.05 -1.88 9.44
CA LEU A 158 -8.16 -2.84 9.34
C LEU A 158 -7.72 -4.29 9.53
N VAL A 159 -6.46 -4.62 9.23
CA VAL A 159 -5.91 -5.95 9.55
C VAL A 159 -5.85 -6.16 11.05
N ASP A 160 -5.37 -5.18 11.83
CA ASP A 160 -5.34 -5.27 13.29
C ASP A 160 -6.77 -5.36 13.87
N GLU A 161 -7.68 -4.51 13.38
CA GLU A 161 -9.06 -4.48 13.85
C GLU A 161 -9.80 -5.81 13.65
N PHE A 162 -9.70 -6.41 12.47
CA PHE A 162 -10.40 -7.66 12.14
C PHE A 162 -9.64 -8.92 12.55
N SER A 163 -8.33 -8.85 12.80
CA SER A 163 -7.56 -9.97 13.37
C SER A 163 -7.50 -9.93 14.90
N ASN A 164 -8.19 -8.98 15.52
CA ASN A 164 -8.07 -8.72 16.96
C ASN A 164 -6.60 -8.59 17.37
N TYR A 165 -5.90 -7.69 16.66
CA TYR A 165 -4.47 -7.38 16.85
C TYR A 165 -3.54 -8.60 16.73
N GLY A 166 -3.85 -9.49 15.79
CA GLY A 166 -3.05 -10.67 15.49
C GLY A 166 -3.42 -11.90 16.32
N ALA A 167 -4.50 -11.86 17.10
CA ALA A 167 -5.01 -13.04 17.81
C ALA A 167 -5.69 -14.05 16.85
N SER A 168 -6.10 -13.61 15.66
CA SER A 168 -6.62 -14.45 14.59
C SER A 168 -5.87 -14.21 13.27
N ALA A 169 -6.18 -15.01 12.24
CA ALA A 169 -5.56 -14.87 10.92
C ALA A 169 -5.87 -13.49 10.29
N TRP A 170 -4.90 -12.96 9.58
CA TRP A 170 -4.99 -11.66 8.90
C TRP A 170 -5.92 -11.75 7.67
N PRO A 171 -7.04 -11.02 7.65
CA PRO A 171 -7.94 -11.03 6.51
C PRO A 171 -7.36 -10.21 5.36
N LYS A 172 -7.45 -10.73 4.13
CA LYS A 172 -7.16 -9.95 2.92
C LYS A 172 -8.28 -8.94 2.69
N LEU A 173 -7.95 -7.75 2.15
CA LEU A 173 -8.93 -6.71 1.81
C LEU A 173 -10.06 -7.27 0.94
N LYS A 174 -9.72 -8.04 -0.10
CA LYS A 174 -10.66 -8.74 -0.97
C LYS A 174 -11.64 -9.64 -0.21
N HIS A 175 -11.17 -10.39 0.80
CA HIS A 175 -12.03 -11.28 1.57
C HIS A 175 -13.02 -10.51 2.46
N LEU A 176 -12.57 -9.41 3.08
CA LEU A 176 -13.45 -8.50 3.83
C LEU A 176 -14.50 -7.88 2.90
N GLY A 177 -14.11 -7.45 1.72
CA GLY A 177 -15.05 -6.92 0.73
C GLY A 177 -16.04 -7.96 0.24
N MET A 178 -15.63 -9.20 -0.02
CA MET A 178 -16.54 -10.29 -0.39
C MET A 178 -17.57 -10.56 0.72
N LEU A 179 -17.18 -10.49 1.98
CA LEU A 179 -18.09 -10.66 3.14
C LEU A 179 -19.24 -9.66 3.13
N ILE A 180 -19.02 -8.45 2.63
CA ILE A 180 -20.01 -7.36 2.59
C ILE A 180 -20.47 -7.03 1.17
N ASN A 181 -20.23 -7.93 0.20
CA ASN A 181 -20.64 -7.84 -1.20
C ASN A 181 -20.08 -6.61 -1.95
N ILE A 182 -18.85 -6.19 -1.66
CA ILE A 182 -18.14 -5.23 -2.50
C ILE A 182 -17.74 -5.92 -3.83
N PRO A 183 -18.08 -5.34 -4.99
CA PRO A 183 -17.65 -5.86 -6.26
C PRO A 183 -16.16 -5.53 -6.48
N PHE A 184 -15.27 -6.51 -6.29
CA PHE A 184 -13.88 -6.38 -6.73
C PHE A 184 -13.72 -6.83 -8.16
N LYS A 185 -12.86 -6.17 -8.94
CA LYS A 185 -12.38 -6.76 -10.18
C LYS A 185 -11.65 -8.06 -9.89
N GLN A 186 -11.86 -9.06 -10.73
CA GLN A 186 -11.01 -10.23 -10.76
C GLN A 186 -9.67 -9.83 -11.39
N VAL A 187 -8.78 -9.23 -10.60
CA VAL A 187 -7.39 -9.07 -11.00
C VAL A 187 -6.70 -10.40 -10.71
N SER A 188 -6.03 -10.95 -11.71
CA SER A 188 -5.18 -12.12 -11.54
C SER A 188 -4.17 -11.83 -10.42
N GLU A 189 -4.08 -12.72 -9.45
CA GLU A 189 -3.02 -12.66 -8.43
C GLU A 189 -1.67 -12.74 -9.16
N GLY A 190 -0.88 -11.69 -9.10
CA GLY A 190 0.41 -11.59 -9.78
C GLY A 190 0.92 -10.15 -9.86
N ASN A 191 2.04 -9.96 -10.52
CA ASN A 191 2.76 -8.69 -10.63
C ASN A 191 2.06 -7.64 -11.53
N VAL A 192 0.72 -7.50 -11.46
CA VAL A 192 -0.05 -6.58 -12.32
C VAL A 192 0.49 -5.15 -12.22
N VAL A 193 0.76 -4.67 -11.00
CA VAL A 193 1.32 -3.34 -10.79
C VAL A 193 2.73 -3.21 -11.40
N TYR A 194 3.55 -4.25 -11.26
CA TYR A 194 4.89 -4.25 -11.87
C TYR A 194 4.82 -4.27 -13.40
N GLU A 195 3.94 -5.07 -13.99
CA GLU A 195 3.72 -5.09 -15.44
C GLU A 195 3.21 -3.75 -15.97
N GLN A 196 2.24 -3.13 -15.28
CA GLN A 196 1.73 -1.79 -15.61
C GLN A 196 2.83 -0.73 -15.49
N TYR A 197 3.65 -0.80 -14.44
CA TYR A 197 4.79 0.09 -14.25
C TYR A 197 5.80 -0.02 -15.41
N VAL A 198 6.16 -1.24 -15.82
CA VAL A 198 7.09 -1.46 -16.95
C VAL A 198 6.52 -0.90 -18.26
N ARG A 199 5.20 -0.95 -18.46
CA ARG A 199 4.54 -0.35 -19.64
C ARG A 199 4.34 1.16 -19.54
N GLY A 200 4.53 1.77 -18.38
CA GLY A 200 4.24 3.18 -18.15
C GLY A 200 2.75 3.50 -17.94
N ASP A 201 1.93 2.49 -17.61
CA ASP A 201 0.48 2.61 -17.45
C ASP A 201 0.10 3.19 -16.07
N PHE A 202 0.69 4.34 -15.69
CA PHE A 202 0.54 4.94 -14.37
C PHE A 202 -0.91 5.26 -14.01
N LYS A 203 -1.73 5.60 -14.99
CA LYS A 203 -3.15 5.88 -14.74
C LYS A 203 -3.93 4.64 -14.31
N GLU A 204 -3.59 3.48 -14.84
CA GLU A 204 -4.19 2.21 -14.42
C GLU A 204 -3.75 1.83 -13.00
N ILE A 205 -2.47 2.08 -12.67
CA ILE A 205 -1.94 1.88 -11.30
C ILE A 205 -2.69 2.80 -10.31
N GLU A 206 -2.85 4.09 -10.64
CA GLU A 206 -3.62 5.02 -9.80
C GLU A 206 -5.07 4.56 -9.59
N ASN A 207 -5.72 4.11 -10.66
CA ASN A 207 -7.10 3.63 -10.57
C ASN A 207 -7.20 2.36 -9.71
N TYR A 208 -6.22 1.46 -9.80
CA TYR A 208 -6.16 0.27 -8.96
C TYR A 208 -6.00 0.64 -7.48
N CYS A 209 -5.03 1.50 -7.16
CA CYS A 209 -4.84 2.06 -5.82
C CYS A 209 -6.12 2.75 -5.30
N TYR A 210 -6.81 3.50 -6.16
CA TYR A 210 -8.05 4.18 -5.77
C TYR A 210 -9.19 3.19 -5.49
N GLU A 211 -9.27 2.08 -6.23
CA GLU A 211 -10.22 1.00 -5.95
C GLU A 211 -10.02 0.44 -4.53
N ASP A 212 -8.76 0.19 -4.12
CA ASP A 212 -8.43 -0.33 -2.79
C ASP A 212 -8.70 0.70 -1.69
N VAL A 213 -8.45 1.99 -1.92
CA VAL A 213 -8.82 3.08 -0.99
C VAL A 213 -10.34 3.16 -0.79
N VAL A 214 -11.13 3.07 -1.87
CA VAL A 214 -12.60 3.10 -1.75
C VAL A 214 -13.13 1.84 -1.07
N ALA A 215 -12.55 0.68 -1.34
CA ALA A 215 -12.90 -0.57 -0.65
C ALA A 215 -12.57 -0.48 0.85
N THR A 216 -11.39 0.02 1.20
CA THR A 216 -10.98 0.27 2.59
C THR A 216 -11.95 1.21 3.30
N TYR A 217 -12.36 2.30 2.62
CA TYR A 217 -13.36 3.23 3.15
C TYR A 217 -14.72 2.55 3.40
N ILE A 218 -15.22 1.74 2.47
CA ILE A 218 -16.49 1.04 2.64
C ILE A 218 -16.42 0.05 3.81
N ILE A 219 -15.33 -0.71 3.92
CA ILE A 219 -15.11 -1.67 5.02
C ILE A 219 -15.05 -0.94 6.36
N TRP A 220 -14.36 0.21 6.42
CA TRP A 220 -14.31 1.04 7.62
C TRP A 220 -15.71 1.60 7.99
N LEU A 221 -16.52 2.04 7.02
CA LEU A 221 -17.91 2.45 7.27
C LEU A 221 -18.74 1.32 7.90
N HIS A 222 -18.60 0.09 7.41
CA HIS A 222 -19.26 -1.08 7.99
C HIS A 222 -18.81 -1.32 9.43
N LEU A 223 -17.51 -1.19 9.70
CA LEU A 223 -16.95 -1.33 11.05
C LEU A 223 -17.53 -0.28 12.00
N GLU A 224 -17.58 1.00 11.59
CA GLU A 224 -18.13 2.10 12.38
C GLU A 224 -19.64 1.94 12.62
N TYR A 225 -20.38 1.46 11.61
CA TYR A 225 -21.80 1.14 11.77
C TYR A 225 -22.02 -0.02 12.76
N THR A 226 -21.27 -1.10 12.63
CA THR A 226 -21.33 -2.27 13.51
C THR A 226 -21.01 -1.90 14.97
N ARG A 227 -20.17 -0.89 15.17
CA ARG A 227 -19.81 -0.32 16.49
C ARG A 227 -20.80 0.75 16.99
N SER A 228 -21.87 1.01 16.25
CA SER A 228 -22.88 2.04 16.56
C SER A 228 -22.32 3.49 16.56
N ASN A 229 -21.21 3.73 15.87
CA ASN A 229 -20.61 5.07 15.73
C ASN A 229 -21.28 5.89 14.62
N ILE A 230 -21.94 5.25 13.65
CA ILE A 230 -22.69 5.88 12.56
C ILE A 230 -24.14 5.38 12.58
N LYS A 231 -25.10 6.27 12.35
CA LYS A 231 -26.54 5.91 12.29
C LYS A 231 -26.85 5.22 10.95
N GLU A 232 -27.86 4.34 10.96
CA GLU A 232 -28.25 3.52 9.82
C GLU A 232 -28.49 4.33 8.53
N ASN A 233 -29.28 5.41 8.61
CA ASN A 233 -29.59 6.24 7.44
C ASN A 233 -28.35 6.96 6.86
N GLU A 234 -27.42 7.37 7.71
CA GLU A 234 -26.16 7.97 7.32
C GLU A 234 -25.24 6.93 6.69
N PHE A 235 -25.11 5.76 7.31
CA PHE A 235 -24.36 4.62 6.81
C PHE A 235 -24.85 4.20 5.41
N GLU A 236 -26.16 3.97 5.22
CA GLU A 236 -26.69 3.54 3.93
C GLU A 236 -26.46 4.58 2.81
N ASN A 237 -26.58 5.87 3.12
CA ASN A 237 -26.29 6.94 2.18
C ASN A 237 -24.80 6.93 1.76
N LEU A 238 -23.89 6.90 2.75
CA LEU A 238 -22.44 6.91 2.49
C LEU A 238 -21.99 5.68 1.72
N LYS A 239 -22.46 4.50 2.14
CA LYS A 239 -22.16 3.22 1.47
C LYS A 239 -22.64 3.23 0.02
N SER A 240 -23.88 3.66 -0.24
CA SER A 240 -24.42 3.72 -1.60
C SER A 240 -23.60 4.62 -2.51
N ARG A 241 -23.19 5.80 -2.03
CA ARG A 241 -22.34 6.73 -2.78
C ARG A 241 -20.94 6.14 -3.06
N ALA A 242 -20.36 5.48 -2.06
CA ALA A 242 -19.04 4.84 -2.20
C ALA A 242 -19.09 3.66 -3.19
N LEU A 243 -20.12 2.83 -3.13
CA LEU A 243 -20.32 1.73 -4.10
C LEU A 243 -20.51 2.25 -5.54
N ASN A 244 -21.23 3.35 -5.72
CA ASN A 244 -21.35 3.98 -7.04
C ASN A 244 -20.00 4.48 -7.52
N LYS A 245 -19.20 5.11 -6.65
CA LYS A 245 -17.85 5.56 -6.99
C LYS A 245 -16.94 4.41 -7.38
N LEU A 246 -17.00 3.30 -6.65
CA LEU A 246 -16.24 2.10 -6.98
C LEU A 246 -16.58 1.56 -8.38
N ARG A 247 -17.86 1.50 -8.73
CA ARG A 247 -18.32 1.10 -10.07
C ARG A 247 -17.84 2.04 -11.18
N GLU A 248 -17.82 3.36 -10.91
CA GLU A 248 -17.26 4.35 -11.84
C GLU A 248 -15.78 4.06 -12.13
N ILE A 249 -14.96 3.88 -11.09
CA ILE A 249 -13.53 3.57 -11.22
C ILE A 249 -13.35 2.28 -12.05
N GLN A 250 -14.11 1.24 -11.73
CA GLN A 250 -14.05 -0.05 -12.43
C GLN A 250 -14.48 0.03 -13.90
N ASN A 251 -15.36 0.96 -14.27
CA ASN A 251 -15.79 1.15 -15.65
C ASN A 251 -14.81 1.99 -16.48
N LEU A 252 -14.02 2.85 -15.85
CA LEU A 252 -12.96 3.63 -16.53
C LEU A 252 -11.80 2.75 -17.01
N ASN A 253 -11.69 1.54 -16.49
CA ASN A 253 -10.63 0.58 -16.80
C ASN A 253 -11.11 -0.51 -17.81
N LYS A 254 -12.20 -0.28 -18.55
CA LYS A 254 -12.66 -1.12 -19.68
C LYS A 254 -12.33 -0.47 -21.00
#